data_86848a01386c8b6f12ec33e5328e5595
#
_entry.id   86848a01386c8b6f12ec33e5328e5595
#
_cell.length_a   1.000
_cell.length_b   1.000
_cell.length_c   1.000
_cell.angle_alpha   90.00
_cell.angle_beta   90.00
_cell.angle_gamma   90.00
#
_symmetry.space_group_name_H-M   'P 1'
#
loop_
_entity.id
_entity.type
_entity.pdbx_description
1 polymer ?
#
loop_
_entity_poly.entity_id
_entity_poly.type
_entity_poly.pdbx_seq_one_letter_code
_entity_poly.pdbx_strand_id
1 'polypeptide(L)'
;MVLSKLQKNLHLLHRAGFGPALEMLPQLSNQTPAQLWAQLVADSKGLPPKIEAQQTILTKADLEKLPTEEARRSLRQTVQRETRQELQRLAGMWLETMTHSKAQLRERMAFFWHGHFATRITRVDFNRDLLQIFREKGLGSFSDLLLAVSKSSAMLAFLNNQQNRKQKPNENFAREVMELFTLGRGHYTEKDVKEAARAFTGWAYKAIPENSDAPNAGETEFYFRKAFHDDGEKTFLGQKGNFAGEDIIRILLQQRQTARFISGKIYRYFVNETPDEKRIESLSQKFYDSGYNISLLLEEIFTAPWFFEEKNMGNRIKSPVDLLVNISRILPLTIGNAKGLFVLQNVLGQTLLQPPNVAGWPMGTAWIDSSSLLVRMQLPYILAGKEALSVAPKPNDDIQMGKKLPAEDLDIKPAFAPKLLQSEVEWGPVENAFEDLSLAQQAAYLLVFPQKAALGAVQEAVKNLSGADRVRQSVLRLMSLPEYQLG
;
A
#
# COMPACT_ATOMS: atom_id res chain seq x y z
N MET A 1 -30.09 9.09 11.57
CA MET A 1 -30.44 7.65 11.65
C MET A 1 -29.57 6.99 12.73
N VAL A 2 -30.10 6.07 13.56
CA VAL A 2 -29.26 5.33 14.51
C VAL A 2 -28.59 4.19 13.73
N LEU A 3 -27.27 4.26 13.60
CA LEU A 3 -26.49 3.25 12.90
C LEU A 3 -26.47 1.92 13.67
N SER A 4 -26.70 0.82 12.98
CA SER A 4 -26.63 -0.52 13.56
C SER A 4 -25.20 -0.91 13.93
N LYS A 5 -25.03 -1.89 14.82
CA LYS A 5 -23.71 -2.45 15.13
C LYS A 5 -23.01 -2.98 13.86
N LEU A 6 -23.74 -3.66 13.00
CA LEU A 6 -23.25 -4.19 11.74
C LEU A 6 -22.63 -3.09 10.86
N GLN A 7 -23.35 -1.96 10.66
CA GLN A 7 -22.85 -0.85 9.84
C GLN A 7 -21.56 -0.25 10.41
N LYS A 8 -21.49 -0.07 11.75
CA LYS A 8 -20.27 0.43 12.42
C LYS A 8 -19.10 -0.53 12.27
N ASN A 9 -19.35 -1.83 12.41
CA ASN A 9 -18.32 -2.86 12.27
C ASN A 9 -17.82 -2.98 10.84
N LEU A 10 -18.70 -2.90 9.84
CA LEU A 10 -18.31 -2.85 8.44
C LEU A 10 -17.46 -1.63 8.14
N HIS A 11 -17.88 -0.45 8.60
CA HIS A 11 -17.09 0.76 8.47
C HIS A 11 -15.69 0.60 9.07
N LEU A 12 -15.60 0.10 10.31
CA LEU A 12 -14.32 -0.16 10.97
C LEU A 12 -13.44 -1.12 10.16
N LEU A 13 -13.99 -2.22 9.66
CA LEU A 13 -13.25 -3.20 8.85
C LEU A 13 -12.78 -2.64 7.50
N HIS A 14 -13.58 -1.79 6.85
CA HIS A 14 -13.17 -1.15 5.61
C HIS A 14 -12.08 -0.10 5.82
N ARG A 15 -11.98 0.48 7.03
CA ARG A 15 -10.98 1.51 7.33
C ARG A 15 -9.73 0.94 7.97
N ALA A 16 -9.85 0.16 9.03
CA ALA A 16 -8.74 -0.44 9.76
C ALA A 16 -8.19 -1.74 9.12
N GLY A 17 -8.90 -2.29 8.14
CA GLY A 17 -8.52 -3.46 7.34
C GLY A 17 -8.93 -3.28 5.88
N PHE A 18 -9.14 -4.39 5.18
CA PHE A 18 -9.56 -4.44 3.77
C PHE A 18 -11.02 -4.90 3.60
N GLY A 19 -11.86 -4.64 4.61
CA GLY A 19 -13.26 -5.08 4.66
C GLY A 19 -13.42 -6.43 5.37
N PRO A 20 -14.69 -6.90 5.51
CA PRO A 20 -14.95 -8.18 6.16
C PRO A 20 -14.39 -9.34 5.35
N ALA A 21 -14.06 -10.43 6.03
CA ALA A 21 -13.85 -11.73 5.42
C ALA A 21 -15.15 -12.55 5.52
N LEU A 22 -15.33 -13.51 4.62
CA LEU A 22 -16.56 -14.29 4.53
C LEU A 22 -16.91 -14.99 5.86
N GLU A 23 -15.91 -15.56 6.52
CA GLU A 23 -16.04 -16.26 7.79
C GLU A 23 -16.41 -15.36 8.99
N MET A 24 -16.21 -14.05 8.86
CA MET A 24 -16.55 -13.08 9.91
C MET A 24 -18.03 -12.69 9.91
N LEU A 25 -18.71 -12.82 8.78
CA LEU A 25 -20.08 -12.28 8.58
C LEU A 25 -21.07 -12.66 9.68
N PRO A 26 -21.14 -13.94 10.14
CA PRO A 26 -22.11 -14.32 11.17
C PRO A 26 -21.92 -13.60 12.51
N GLN A 27 -20.69 -13.16 12.83
CA GLN A 27 -20.36 -12.58 14.12
C GLN A 27 -20.49 -11.05 14.13
N LEU A 28 -20.46 -10.39 12.96
CA LEU A 28 -20.39 -8.94 12.85
C LEU A 28 -21.59 -8.22 13.48
N SER A 29 -22.78 -8.81 13.47
CA SER A 29 -23.96 -8.21 14.09
C SER A 29 -23.95 -8.29 15.63
N ASN A 30 -23.19 -9.23 16.19
CA ASN A 30 -23.15 -9.52 17.61
C ASN A 30 -22.04 -8.78 18.36
N GLN A 31 -20.90 -8.53 17.69
CA GLN A 31 -19.76 -7.79 18.26
C GLN A 31 -20.04 -6.29 18.37
N THR A 32 -19.47 -5.66 19.39
CA THR A 32 -19.38 -4.20 19.45
C THR A 32 -18.17 -3.69 18.66
N PRO A 33 -18.18 -2.45 18.16
CA PRO A 33 -16.99 -1.88 17.51
C PRO A 33 -15.75 -1.88 18.38
N ALA A 34 -15.88 -1.70 19.70
CA ALA A 34 -14.76 -1.75 20.63
C ALA A 34 -14.16 -3.17 20.75
N GLN A 35 -14.99 -4.23 20.77
CA GLN A 35 -14.51 -5.61 20.76
C GLN A 35 -13.79 -5.93 19.44
N LEU A 36 -14.35 -5.50 18.30
CA LEU A 36 -13.74 -5.70 16.99
C LEU A 36 -12.40 -4.94 16.88
N TRP A 37 -12.32 -3.70 17.37
CA TRP A 37 -11.07 -2.95 17.42
C TRP A 37 -10.01 -3.68 18.28
N ALA A 38 -10.37 -4.12 19.48
CA ALA A 38 -9.46 -4.87 20.34
C ALA A 38 -8.93 -6.15 19.66
N GLN A 39 -9.77 -6.85 18.90
CA GLN A 39 -9.37 -8.02 18.12
C GLN A 39 -8.38 -7.64 17.02
N LEU A 40 -8.67 -6.62 16.21
CA LEU A 40 -7.77 -6.15 15.13
C LEU A 40 -6.39 -5.77 15.67
N VAL A 41 -6.34 -5.11 16.83
CA VAL A 41 -5.08 -4.79 17.52
C VAL A 41 -4.36 -6.05 17.99
N ALA A 42 -5.09 -7.00 18.63
CA ALA A 42 -4.51 -8.23 19.13
C ALA A 42 -3.93 -9.11 18.01
N ASP A 43 -4.68 -9.27 16.93
CA ASP A 43 -4.25 -10.05 15.74
C ASP A 43 -3.05 -9.43 15.02
N SER A 44 -2.82 -8.12 15.22
CA SER A 44 -1.72 -7.38 14.62
C SER A 44 -0.48 -7.27 15.51
N LYS A 45 -0.47 -7.90 16.70
CA LYS A 45 0.71 -7.97 17.58
C LYS A 45 1.74 -8.98 17.06
N GLY A 46 2.98 -8.85 17.56
CA GLY A 46 4.10 -9.73 17.20
C GLY A 46 4.75 -9.40 15.86
N LEU A 47 5.78 -10.15 15.52
CA LEU A 47 6.50 -9.98 14.27
C LEU A 47 5.73 -10.63 13.10
N PRO A 48 5.62 -9.96 11.95
CA PRO A 48 5.02 -10.57 10.77
C PRO A 48 5.94 -11.66 10.19
N PRO A 49 5.38 -12.73 9.62
CA PRO A 49 6.18 -13.66 8.83
C PRO A 49 6.83 -12.92 7.65
N LYS A 50 8.08 -13.25 7.33
CA LYS A 50 8.75 -12.69 6.16
C LYS A 50 8.04 -13.15 4.88
N ILE A 51 7.95 -12.24 3.91
CA ILE A 51 7.55 -12.58 2.55
C ILE A 51 8.84 -12.90 1.80
N GLU A 52 9.04 -14.17 1.48
CA GLU A 52 10.26 -14.61 0.81
C GLU A 52 10.26 -14.22 -0.66
N ALA A 53 11.35 -13.57 -1.08
CA ALA A 53 11.58 -13.20 -2.47
C ALA A 53 13.08 -13.24 -2.75
N GLN A 54 13.45 -13.78 -3.90
CA GLN A 54 14.84 -13.97 -4.29
C GLN A 54 15.15 -13.17 -5.55
N GLN A 55 16.39 -12.73 -5.67
CA GLN A 55 16.86 -12.07 -6.88
C GLN A 55 18.23 -12.59 -7.29
N THR A 56 18.37 -12.96 -8.55
CA THR A 56 19.67 -13.17 -9.17
C THR A 56 20.35 -11.81 -9.36
N ILE A 57 21.47 -11.58 -8.68
CA ILE A 57 22.27 -10.36 -8.84
C ILE A 57 23.39 -10.63 -9.83
N LEU A 58 23.35 -9.97 -10.95
CA LEU A 58 24.38 -10.09 -11.98
C LEU A 58 25.61 -9.29 -11.57
N THR A 59 26.74 -9.96 -11.41
CA THR A 59 28.01 -9.31 -11.11
C THR A 59 28.80 -9.03 -12.40
N LYS A 60 29.78 -8.12 -12.29
CA LYS A 60 30.71 -7.86 -13.40
C LYS A 60 31.49 -9.14 -13.79
N ALA A 61 31.88 -9.92 -12.79
CA ALA A 61 32.60 -11.18 -12.99
C ALA A 61 31.76 -12.20 -13.78
N ASP A 62 30.43 -12.26 -13.59
CA ASP A 62 29.57 -13.16 -14.35
C ASP A 62 29.53 -12.78 -15.82
N LEU A 63 29.51 -11.48 -16.12
CA LEU A 63 29.57 -10.99 -17.49
C LEU A 63 30.93 -11.20 -18.15
N GLU A 64 32.02 -11.06 -17.40
CA GLU A 64 33.39 -11.25 -17.90
C GLU A 64 33.69 -12.71 -18.27
N LYS A 65 33.00 -13.69 -17.64
CA LYS A 65 33.11 -15.12 -17.99
C LYS A 65 32.52 -15.45 -19.37
N LEU A 66 31.70 -14.57 -19.94
CA LEU A 66 31.06 -14.80 -21.23
C LEU A 66 31.90 -14.24 -22.40
N PRO A 67 32.12 -15.07 -23.45
CA PRO A 67 33.09 -14.72 -24.49
C PRO A 67 32.62 -13.63 -25.43
N THR A 68 31.31 -13.48 -25.65
CA THR A 68 30.76 -12.56 -26.64
C THR A 68 29.83 -11.52 -25.99
N GLU A 69 29.72 -10.33 -26.62
CA GLU A 69 28.78 -9.29 -26.14
C GLU A 69 27.32 -9.72 -26.34
N GLU A 70 27.03 -10.54 -27.34
CA GLU A 70 25.71 -11.12 -27.57
C GLU A 70 25.29 -12.04 -26.40
N ALA A 71 26.19 -12.92 -25.93
CA ALA A 71 25.96 -13.75 -24.76
C ALA A 71 25.75 -12.92 -23.49
N ARG A 72 26.53 -11.84 -23.31
CA ARG A 72 26.36 -10.89 -22.19
C ARG A 72 25.02 -10.17 -22.26
N ARG A 73 24.60 -9.74 -23.44
CA ARG A 73 23.29 -9.10 -23.66
C ARG A 73 22.14 -10.06 -23.35
N SER A 74 22.23 -11.28 -23.85
CA SER A 74 21.23 -12.34 -23.59
C SER A 74 21.09 -12.62 -22.09
N LEU A 75 22.22 -12.76 -21.36
CA LEU A 75 22.19 -12.96 -19.90
C LEU A 75 21.54 -11.78 -19.17
N ARG A 76 21.92 -10.52 -19.53
CA ARG A 76 21.29 -9.31 -18.95
C ARG A 76 19.77 -9.30 -19.16
N GLN A 77 19.30 -9.63 -20.37
CA GLN A 77 17.87 -9.70 -20.68
C GLN A 77 17.15 -10.80 -19.90
N THR A 78 17.78 -11.96 -19.73
CA THR A 78 17.24 -13.07 -18.95
C THR A 78 17.08 -12.65 -17.48
N VAL A 79 18.13 -12.13 -16.86
CA VAL A 79 18.09 -11.67 -15.45
C VAL A 79 17.09 -10.52 -15.27
N GLN A 80 16.99 -9.61 -16.23
CA GLN A 80 16.00 -8.53 -16.17
C GLN A 80 14.56 -9.08 -16.22
N ARG A 81 14.30 -10.08 -17.06
CA ARG A 81 12.99 -10.76 -17.14
C ARG A 81 12.67 -11.49 -15.82
N GLU A 82 13.60 -12.25 -15.29
CA GLU A 82 13.46 -12.97 -14.01
C GLU A 82 13.20 -11.99 -12.85
N THR A 83 13.97 -10.91 -12.76
CA THR A 83 13.77 -9.84 -11.76
C THR A 83 12.35 -9.27 -11.84
N ARG A 84 11.83 -9.03 -13.04
CA ARG A 84 10.48 -8.51 -13.24
C ARG A 84 9.42 -9.53 -12.80
N GLN A 85 9.59 -10.81 -13.15
CA GLN A 85 8.70 -11.87 -12.71
C GLN A 85 8.69 -12.00 -11.17
N GLU A 86 9.84 -11.90 -10.56
CA GLU A 86 9.96 -12.00 -9.10
C GLU A 86 9.34 -10.79 -8.38
N LEU A 87 9.47 -9.57 -8.92
CA LEU A 87 8.73 -8.40 -8.43
C LEU A 87 7.21 -8.58 -8.52
N GLN A 88 6.72 -9.16 -9.61
CA GLN A 88 5.30 -9.48 -9.78
C GLN A 88 4.86 -10.54 -8.76
N ARG A 89 5.70 -11.55 -8.50
CA ARG A 89 5.46 -12.58 -7.49
C ARG A 89 5.41 -11.97 -6.08
N LEU A 90 6.36 -11.13 -5.73
CA LEU A 90 6.39 -10.42 -4.43
C LEU A 90 5.11 -9.58 -4.23
N ALA A 91 4.70 -8.82 -5.24
CA ALA A 91 3.47 -8.04 -5.21
C ALA A 91 2.22 -8.92 -5.03
N GLY A 92 2.16 -10.06 -5.73
CA GLY A 92 1.09 -11.05 -5.61
C GLY A 92 1.02 -11.67 -4.21
N MET A 93 2.16 -12.09 -3.65
CA MET A 93 2.24 -12.65 -2.30
C MET A 93 1.81 -11.64 -1.21
N TRP A 94 2.14 -10.37 -1.39
CA TRP A 94 1.66 -9.36 -0.45
C TRP A 94 0.16 -9.11 -0.58
N LEU A 95 -0.39 -9.10 -1.78
CA LEU A 95 -1.83 -9.00 -2.00
C LEU A 95 -2.57 -10.20 -1.38
N GLU A 96 -2.04 -11.41 -1.54
CA GLU A 96 -2.53 -12.62 -0.89
C GLU A 96 -2.46 -12.51 0.65
N THR A 97 -1.34 -11.96 1.17
CA THR A 97 -1.20 -11.68 2.61
C THR A 97 -2.25 -10.69 3.10
N MET A 98 -2.52 -9.58 2.36
CA MET A 98 -3.60 -8.65 2.69
C MET A 98 -4.98 -9.32 2.69
N THR A 99 -5.20 -10.30 1.81
CA THR A 99 -6.47 -11.04 1.71
C THR A 99 -6.67 -11.98 2.89
N HIS A 100 -5.68 -12.80 3.24
CA HIS A 100 -5.85 -13.94 4.16
C HIS A 100 -5.32 -13.70 5.58
N SER A 101 -4.48 -12.70 5.80
CA SER A 101 -3.93 -12.42 7.13
C SER A 101 -5.02 -12.01 8.12
N LYS A 102 -4.99 -12.55 9.34
CA LYS A 102 -5.77 -12.03 10.47
C LYS A 102 -5.29 -10.65 10.92
N ALA A 103 -4.00 -10.34 10.72
CA ALA A 103 -3.37 -9.07 11.11
C ALA A 103 -3.73 -7.93 10.14
N GLN A 104 -5.03 -7.69 9.94
CA GLN A 104 -5.54 -6.73 8.96
C GLN A 104 -5.08 -5.30 9.21
N LEU A 105 -5.02 -4.86 10.46
CA LEU A 105 -4.56 -3.52 10.81
C LEU A 105 -3.08 -3.32 10.45
N ARG A 106 -2.25 -4.34 10.65
CA ARG A 106 -0.83 -4.32 10.26
C ARG A 106 -0.68 -4.16 8.74
N GLU A 107 -1.35 -5.01 7.97
CA GLU A 107 -1.23 -4.97 6.51
C GLU A 107 -1.83 -3.67 5.94
N ARG A 108 -2.90 -3.15 6.55
CA ARG A 108 -3.47 -1.84 6.19
C ARG A 108 -2.49 -0.69 6.46
N MET A 109 -1.79 -0.70 7.59
CA MET A 109 -0.79 0.30 7.89
C MET A 109 0.45 0.17 7.02
N ALA A 110 0.91 -1.06 6.74
CA ALA A 110 1.99 -1.28 5.79
C ALA A 110 1.62 -0.73 4.39
N PHE A 111 0.38 -0.91 3.96
CA PHE A 111 -0.11 -0.37 2.70
C PHE A 111 -0.19 1.17 2.69
N PHE A 112 -0.60 1.77 3.81
CA PHE A 112 -0.55 3.23 3.98
C PHE A 112 0.90 3.76 3.88
N TRP A 113 1.84 3.13 4.60
CA TRP A 113 3.24 3.55 4.58
C TRP A 113 3.91 3.30 3.23
N HIS A 114 3.54 2.25 2.52
CA HIS A 114 3.98 2.02 1.14
C HIS A 114 3.56 3.15 0.19
N GLY A 115 2.39 3.75 0.40
CA GLY A 115 1.95 4.96 -0.33
C GLY A 115 2.65 6.24 0.14
N HIS A 116 2.95 6.36 1.44
CA HIS A 116 3.59 7.53 2.03
C HIS A 116 5.10 7.62 1.74
N PHE A 117 5.81 6.49 1.85
CA PHE A 117 7.24 6.36 1.56
C PHE A 117 7.45 5.69 0.18
N ALA A 118 6.74 6.20 -0.81
CA ALA A 118 6.71 5.58 -2.13
C ALA A 118 8.10 5.50 -2.76
N THR A 119 8.51 4.29 -3.13
CA THR A 119 9.78 4.02 -3.82
C THR A 119 9.52 3.17 -5.06
N ARG A 120 10.20 3.47 -6.16
CA ARG A 120 10.14 2.69 -7.39
C ARG A 120 11.52 2.17 -7.75
N ILE A 121 11.78 0.93 -7.41
CA ILE A 121 13.07 0.25 -7.57
C ILE A 121 12.87 -1.11 -8.22
N THR A 122 13.80 -1.48 -9.11
CA THR A 122 13.79 -2.78 -9.76
C THR A 122 14.40 -3.91 -8.91
N ARG A 123 15.14 -3.58 -7.84
CA ARG A 123 15.72 -4.55 -6.91
C ARG A 123 14.64 -5.21 -6.06
N VAL A 124 14.51 -6.53 -6.16
CA VAL A 124 13.52 -7.33 -5.43
C VAL A 124 13.80 -7.33 -3.94
N ASP A 125 15.03 -7.59 -3.55
CA ASP A 125 15.49 -7.58 -2.16
C ASP A 125 15.22 -6.23 -1.47
N PHE A 126 15.47 -5.11 -2.15
CA PHE A 126 15.19 -3.78 -1.61
C PHE A 126 13.70 -3.54 -1.36
N ASN A 127 12.84 -3.98 -2.29
CA ASN A 127 11.39 -3.87 -2.13
C ASN A 127 10.90 -4.78 -0.99
N ARG A 128 11.41 -6.03 -0.91
CA ARG A 128 11.09 -6.98 0.15
C ARG A 128 11.44 -6.41 1.52
N ASP A 129 12.65 -5.89 1.67
CA ASP A 129 13.16 -5.40 2.96
C ASP A 129 12.43 -4.13 3.40
N LEU A 130 12.13 -3.21 2.45
CA LEU A 130 11.34 -2.02 2.75
C LEU A 130 9.90 -2.39 3.15
N LEU A 131 9.28 -3.33 2.46
CA LEU A 131 7.96 -3.85 2.83
C LEU A 131 7.98 -4.47 4.23
N GLN A 132 9.02 -5.22 4.55
CA GLN A 132 9.17 -5.81 5.89
C GLN A 132 9.30 -4.74 6.97
N ILE A 133 10.04 -3.65 6.73
CA ILE A 133 10.11 -2.47 7.63
C ILE A 133 8.71 -1.90 7.88
N PHE A 134 7.88 -1.73 6.84
CA PHE A 134 6.52 -1.22 7.00
C PHE A 134 5.66 -2.15 7.85
N ARG A 135 5.76 -3.45 7.65
CA ARG A 135 4.98 -4.46 8.38
C ARG A 135 5.43 -4.62 9.84
N GLU A 136 6.70 -4.47 10.12
CA GLU A 136 7.28 -4.59 11.48
C GLU A 136 7.08 -3.31 12.31
N LYS A 137 7.31 -2.16 11.69
CA LYS A 137 7.38 -0.87 12.41
C LYS A 137 6.16 0.01 12.19
N GLY A 138 5.28 -0.33 11.25
CA GLY A 138 4.18 0.54 10.81
C GLY A 138 3.10 0.82 11.85
N LEU A 139 3.06 0.07 12.95
CA LEU A 139 2.18 0.29 14.12
C LEU A 139 2.92 0.79 15.37
N GLY A 140 4.24 0.94 15.30
CA GLY A 140 5.09 1.36 16.42
C GLY A 140 5.28 2.88 16.51
N SER A 141 6.53 3.29 16.77
CA SER A 141 6.92 4.70 16.75
C SER A 141 7.19 5.17 15.32
N PHE A 142 6.60 6.32 14.93
CA PHE A 142 6.92 6.96 13.64
C PHE A 142 8.39 7.38 13.55
N SER A 143 9.01 7.73 14.68
CA SER A 143 10.45 8.04 14.73
C SER A 143 11.30 6.85 14.28
N ASP A 144 11.02 5.66 14.81
CA ASP A 144 11.74 4.44 14.47
C ASP A 144 11.47 4.00 13.03
N LEU A 145 10.23 4.16 12.58
CA LEU A 145 9.85 3.89 11.21
C LEU A 145 10.56 4.82 10.23
N LEU A 146 10.53 6.13 10.47
CA LEU A 146 11.17 7.14 9.63
C LEU A 146 12.67 6.90 9.52
N LEU A 147 13.34 6.62 10.64
CA LEU A 147 14.76 6.32 10.65
C LEU A 147 15.08 5.04 9.88
N ALA A 148 14.32 3.96 10.10
CA ALA A 148 14.52 2.69 9.40
C ALA A 148 14.31 2.81 7.89
N VAL A 149 13.26 3.51 7.46
CA VAL A 149 12.99 3.79 6.05
C VAL A 149 14.10 4.65 5.44
N SER A 150 14.54 5.70 6.14
CA SER A 150 15.60 6.60 5.66
C SER A 150 16.93 5.89 5.46
N LYS A 151 17.22 4.87 6.28
CA LYS A 151 18.43 4.05 6.19
C LYS A 151 18.28 2.82 5.29
N SER A 152 17.08 2.54 4.79
CA SER A 152 16.85 1.37 3.92
C SER A 152 17.61 1.51 2.60
N SER A 153 18.14 0.39 2.09
CA SER A 153 18.82 0.34 0.79
C SER A 153 17.90 0.81 -0.33
N ALA A 154 16.59 0.53 -0.21
CA ALA A 154 15.57 0.99 -1.14
C ALA A 154 15.52 2.52 -1.25
N MET A 155 15.39 3.22 -0.12
CA MET A 155 15.27 4.67 -0.08
C MET A 155 16.57 5.36 -0.49
N LEU A 156 17.71 4.85 0.01
CA LEU A 156 19.04 5.39 -0.35
C LEU A 156 19.34 5.25 -1.84
N ALA A 157 18.92 4.14 -2.47
CA ALA A 157 19.08 3.93 -3.91
C ALA A 157 18.11 4.78 -4.72
N PHE A 158 16.84 4.83 -4.34
CA PHE A 158 15.78 5.53 -5.07
C PHE A 158 16.04 7.04 -5.14
N LEU A 159 16.42 7.66 -4.03
CA LEU A 159 16.69 9.09 -3.95
C LEU A 159 18.19 9.43 -4.18
N ASN A 160 18.99 8.46 -4.65
CA ASN A 160 20.42 8.62 -4.97
C ASN A 160 21.28 9.13 -3.80
N ASN A 161 20.87 8.93 -2.54
CA ASN A 161 21.63 9.40 -1.39
C ASN A 161 22.96 8.67 -1.22
N GLN A 162 23.10 7.45 -1.71
CA GLN A 162 24.40 6.75 -1.73
C GLN A 162 25.49 7.47 -2.54
N GLN A 163 25.12 8.42 -3.40
CA GLN A 163 26.06 9.27 -4.14
C GLN A 163 26.32 10.61 -3.44
N ASN A 164 25.64 10.87 -2.31
CA ASN A 164 25.74 12.10 -1.55
C ASN A 164 27.10 12.16 -0.80
N ARG A 165 27.97 13.12 -1.17
CA ARG A 165 29.32 13.28 -0.66
C ARG A 165 29.60 14.73 -0.31
N LYS A 166 30.48 14.98 0.68
CA LYS A 166 30.85 16.33 1.13
C LYS A 166 31.30 17.28 0.02
N GLN A 167 31.94 16.75 -1.03
CA GLN A 167 32.40 17.58 -2.17
C GLN A 167 31.26 17.97 -3.13
N LYS A 168 30.18 17.19 -3.15
CA LYS A 168 29.02 17.38 -4.02
C LYS A 168 27.77 16.86 -3.30
N PRO A 169 27.22 17.61 -2.34
CA PRO A 169 25.99 17.23 -1.66
C PRO A 169 24.83 17.07 -2.64
N ASN A 170 24.00 16.03 -2.42
CA ASN A 170 22.81 15.73 -3.20
C ASN A 170 21.57 16.07 -2.38
N GLU A 171 20.80 17.03 -2.84
CA GLU A 171 19.64 17.57 -2.11
C GLU A 171 18.38 16.71 -2.20
N ASN A 172 18.32 15.74 -3.13
CA ASN A 172 17.10 15.02 -3.44
C ASN A 172 16.49 14.33 -2.19
N PHE A 173 17.29 13.51 -1.51
CA PHE A 173 16.83 12.81 -0.29
C PHE A 173 16.44 13.81 0.82
N ALA A 174 17.24 14.86 1.05
CA ALA A 174 16.99 15.86 2.07
C ALA A 174 15.67 16.61 1.80
N ARG A 175 15.39 16.96 0.56
CA ARG A 175 14.15 17.62 0.15
C ARG A 175 12.93 16.73 0.40
N GLU A 176 12.97 15.47 -0.04
CA GLU A 176 11.84 14.56 0.10
C GLU A 176 11.54 14.22 1.56
N VAL A 177 12.56 14.07 2.41
CA VAL A 177 12.37 13.85 3.85
C VAL A 177 11.62 15.01 4.50
N MET A 178 11.88 16.25 4.11
CA MET A 178 11.17 17.42 4.62
C MET A 178 9.78 17.59 3.97
N GLU A 179 9.72 17.51 2.64
CA GLU A 179 8.52 17.86 1.88
C GLU A 179 7.44 16.78 1.94
N LEU A 180 7.82 15.53 1.67
CA LEU A 180 6.85 14.44 1.52
C LEU A 180 6.69 13.59 2.77
N PHE A 181 7.75 13.47 3.59
CA PHE A 181 7.75 12.51 4.69
C PHE A 181 7.52 13.12 6.07
N THR A 182 7.75 14.44 6.27
CA THR A 182 7.65 15.05 7.60
C THR A 182 6.90 16.38 7.66
N LEU A 183 7.43 17.46 7.10
CA LEU A 183 6.92 18.83 7.32
C LEU A 183 5.80 19.24 6.36
N GLY A 184 5.87 18.79 5.11
CA GLY A 184 5.09 19.34 4.01
C GLY A 184 5.71 20.62 3.42
N ARG A 185 5.20 21.05 2.28
CA ARG A 185 5.65 22.25 1.56
C ARG A 185 5.47 23.51 2.38
N GLY A 186 6.40 24.46 2.25
CA GLY A 186 6.29 25.79 2.87
C GLY A 186 6.75 25.86 4.31
N HIS A 187 7.23 24.77 4.92
CA HIS A 187 7.68 24.72 6.32
C HIS A 187 9.20 24.57 6.48
N TYR A 188 9.95 24.79 5.41
CA TYR A 188 11.42 24.79 5.37
C TYR A 188 11.91 25.72 4.26
N THR A 189 13.18 26.06 4.27
CA THR A 189 13.83 26.91 3.27
C THR A 189 14.78 26.10 2.39
N GLU A 190 15.17 26.66 1.22
CA GLU A 190 16.21 26.06 0.38
C GLU A 190 17.56 25.95 1.11
N LYS A 191 17.82 26.81 2.09
CA LYS A 191 19.00 26.71 2.93
C LYS A 191 18.93 25.48 3.82
N ASP A 192 17.76 25.18 4.41
CA ASP A 192 17.57 23.97 5.22
C ASP A 192 17.77 22.72 4.37
N VAL A 193 17.31 22.70 3.10
CA VAL A 193 17.56 21.57 2.19
C VAL A 193 19.05 21.34 1.99
N LYS A 194 19.83 22.40 1.72
CA LYS A 194 21.29 22.30 1.52
C LYS A 194 22.01 21.82 2.78
N GLU A 195 21.64 22.36 3.93
CA GLU A 195 22.27 21.97 5.20
C GLU A 195 21.92 20.51 5.59
N ALA A 196 20.67 20.10 5.38
CA ALA A 196 20.27 18.70 5.57
C ALA A 196 20.98 17.76 4.59
N ALA A 197 21.14 18.14 3.31
CA ALA A 197 21.89 17.37 2.35
C ALA A 197 23.34 17.15 2.77
N ARG A 198 24.00 18.17 3.34
CA ARG A 198 25.35 18.05 3.93
C ARG A 198 25.35 17.08 5.10
N ALA A 199 24.34 17.09 5.95
CA ALA A 199 24.22 16.19 7.09
C ALA A 199 24.00 14.71 6.68
N PHE A 200 23.29 14.46 5.58
CA PHE A 200 23.06 13.11 5.03
C PHE A 200 24.24 12.58 4.17
N THR A 201 25.31 13.35 3.98
CA THR A 201 26.50 12.87 3.27
C THR A 201 27.12 11.65 3.94
N GLY A 202 27.59 10.70 3.13
CA GLY A 202 28.19 9.47 3.63
C GLY A 202 27.21 8.33 3.95
N TRP A 203 25.90 8.59 3.99
CA TRP A 203 24.92 7.51 4.13
C TRP A 203 24.87 6.66 2.87
N ALA A 204 25.07 5.35 3.01
CA ALA A 204 25.10 4.39 1.92
C ALA A 204 24.60 3.03 2.38
N TYR A 205 24.55 2.10 1.47
CA TYR A 205 24.39 0.67 1.76
C TYR A 205 25.55 -0.12 1.16
N LYS A 206 25.81 -1.30 1.69
CA LYS A 206 26.74 -2.28 1.15
C LYS A 206 26.12 -3.67 1.14
N ALA A 207 26.58 -4.53 0.24
CA ALA A 207 26.22 -5.93 0.26
C ALA A 207 26.97 -6.65 1.41
N ILE A 208 26.27 -7.56 2.08
CA ILE A 208 26.86 -8.50 3.03
C ILE A 208 27.33 -9.70 2.21
N PRO A 209 28.59 -10.12 2.28
CA PRO A 209 29.09 -11.25 1.50
C PRO A 209 28.26 -12.52 1.76
N GLU A 210 27.93 -13.27 0.71
CA GLU A 210 27.16 -14.52 0.80
C GLU A 210 27.87 -15.61 1.64
N ASN A 211 29.20 -15.56 1.67
CA ASN A 211 30.04 -16.49 2.44
C ASN A 211 30.38 -15.97 3.85
N SER A 212 29.66 -14.94 4.34
CA SER A 212 29.82 -14.48 5.71
C SER A 212 29.00 -15.33 6.67
N ASP A 213 29.45 -15.43 7.93
CA ASP A 213 28.67 -16.06 9.02
C ASP A 213 27.51 -15.21 9.54
N ALA A 214 27.22 -14.08 8.89
CA ALA A 214 26.14 -13.20 9.28
C ALA A 214 24.77 -13.83 8.96
N PRO A 215 23.77 -13.70 9.85
CA PRO A 215 22.42 -14.26 9.63
C PRO A 215 21.73 -13.75 8.36
N ASN A 216 22.17 -12.62 7.83
CA ASN A 216 21.67 -11.94 6.65
C ASN A 216 22.69 -11.91 5.50
N ALA A 217 23.55 -12.93 5.42
CA ALA A 217 24.50 -13.11 4.31
C ALA A 217 23.75 -13.02 2.95
N GLY A 218 24.33 -12.30 2.00
CA GLY A 218 23.72 -12.02 0.70
C GLY A 218 22.73 -10.84 0.66
N GLU A 219 22.33 -10.31 1.82
CA GLU A 219 21.48 -9.11 1.91
C GLU A 219 22.30 -7.82 1.83
N THR A 220 21.63 -6.67 1.95
CA THR A 220 22.28 -5.37 2.05
C THR A 220 22.01 -4.74 3.40
N GLU A 221 23.02 -4.02 3.91
CA GLU A 221 22.89 -3.27 5.15
C GLU A 221 23.27 -1.81 4.99
N PHE A 222 22.72 -0.95 5.87
CA PHE A 222 23.13 0.44 5.97
C PHE A 222 24.62 0.53 6.30
N TYR A 223 25.32 1.42 5.61
CA TYR A 223 26.74 1.68 5.81
C TYR A 223 27.05 3.16 5.82
N PHE A 224 27.66 3.66 6.91
CA PHE A 224 28.12 5.03 6.99
C PHE A 224 29.55 5.19 6.51
N ARG A 225 29.75 5.92 5.42
CA ARG A 225 31.07 6.22 4.82
C ARG A 225 31.63 7.50 5.37
N LYS A 226 32.28 7.45 6.53
CA LYS A 226 32.79 8.64 7.22
C LYS A 226 33.69 9.52 6.34
N ALA A 227 34.54 8.95 5.48
CA ALA A 227 35.40 9.70 4.56
C ALA A 227 34.65 10.64 3.59
N PHE A 228 33.37 10.36 3.33
CA PHE A 228 32.51 11.16 2.46
C PHE A 228 31.57 12.09 3.22
N HIS A 229 31.55 12.01 4.56
CA HIS A 229 30.71 12.85 5.39
C HIS A 229 31.27 14.28 5.53
N ASP A 230 30.36 15.26 5.57
CA ASP A 230 30.65 16.66 5.88
C ASP A 230 30.56 16.88 7.40
N ASP A 231 31.73 16.93 8.06
CA ASP A 231 31.86 17.15 9.51
C ASP A 231 31.77 18.64 9.90
N GLY A 232 31.52 19.57 8.95
CA GLY A 232 31.39 20.99 9.21
C GLY A 232 30.12 21.34 9.98
N GLU A 233 30.15 22.51 10.65
CA GLU A 233 28.96 23.07 11.30
C GLU A 233 27.86 23.34 10.28
N LYS A 234 26.60 23.08 10.66
CA LYS A 234 25.39 23.25 9.86
C LYS A 234 24.36 24.04 10.65
N THR A 235 23.51 24.79 9.95
CA THR A 235 22.36 25.45 10.54
C THR A 235 21.09 24.90 9.91
N PHE A 236 20.27 24.18 10.69
CA PHE A 236 19.08 23.51 10.20
C PHE A 236 17.87 23.84 11.08
N LEU A 237 16.80 24.38 10.49
CA LEU A 237 15.57 24.80 11.18
C LEU A 237 15.87 25.63 12.45
N GLY A 238 16.80 26.59 12.34
CA GLY A 238 17.19 27.48 13.44
C GLY A 238 18.17 26.88 14.46
N GLN A 239 18.46 25.60 14.41
CA GLN A 239 19.45 24.95 15.27
C GLN A 239 20.83 24.93 14.60
N LYS A 240 21.88 25.05 15.38
CA LYS A 240 23.27 25.12 14.91
C LYS A 240 24.11 24.05 15.56
N GLY A 241 24.89 23.30 14.77
CA GLY A 241 25.71 22.22 15.28
C GLY A 241 26.39 21.40 14.19
N ASN A 242 27.23 20.48 14.61
CA ASN A 242 27.81 19.47 13.69
C ASN A 242 26.85 18.29 13.55
N PHE A 243 25.82 18.47 12.71
CA PHE A 243 24.75 17.50 12.54
C PHE A 243 25.09 16.41 11.53
N ALA A 244 24.74 15.15 11.89
CA ALA A 244 24.64 14.01 11.00
C ALA A 244 23.17 13.75 10.58
N GLY A 245 22.92 12.75 9.74
CA GLY A 245 21.58 12.48 9.23
C GLY A 245 20.55 12.15 10.32
N GLU A 246 20.96 11.42 11.36
CA GLU A 246 20.13 11.13 12.53
C GLU A 246 19.69 12.38 13.28
N ASP A 247 20.57 13.39 13.37
CA ASP A 247 20.24 14.67 14.00
C ASP A 247 19.18 15.43 13.20
N ILE A 248 19.28 15.42 11.87
CA ILE A 248 18.27 16.01 10.99
C ILE A 248 16.90 15.38 11.25
N ILE A 249 16.82 14.04 11.28
CA ILE A 249 15.57 13.32 11.58
C ILE A 249 15.04 13.70 12.97
N ARG A 250 15.90 13.75 13.98
CA ARG A 250 15.53 14.16 15.33
C ARG A 250 15.00 15.61 15.38
N ILE A 251 15.64 16.55 14.69
CA ILE A 251 15.21 17.95 14.62
C ILE A 251 13.85 18.07 13.90
N LEU A 252 13.61 17.29 12.83
CA LEU A 252 12.33 17.24 12.15
C LEU A 252 11.20 16.74 13.07
N LEU A 253 11.48 15.76 13.91
CA LEU A 253 10.51 15.21 14.89
C LEU A 253 10.25 16.17 16.06
N GLN A 254 11.13 17.13 16.34
CA GLN A 254 10.88 18.20 17.30
C GLN A 254 9.91 19.26 16.77
N GLN A 255 9.66 19.30 15.46
CA GLN A 255 8.72 20.23 14.86
C GLN A 255 7.29 19.73 15.04
N ARG A 256 6.42 20.50 15.72
CA ARG A 256 4.97 20.17 15.83
C ARG A 256 4.30 20.01 14.47
N GLN A 257 4.82 20.69 13.45
CA GLN A 257 4.36 20.57 12.07
C GLN A 257 4.49 19.13 11.53
N THR A 258 5.51 18.37 11.94
CA THR A 258 5.65 16.95 11.56
C THR A 258 4.47 16.12 12.09
N ALA A 259 4.10 16.30 13.36
CA ALA A 259 2.95 15.61 13.92
C ALA A 259 1.64 16.02 13.22
N ARG A 260 1.46 17.31 12.93
CA ARG A 260 0.30 17.82 12.20
C ARG A 260 0.20 17.25 10.79
N PHE A 261 1.30 17.22 10.05
CA PHE A 261 1.35 16.70 8.70
C PHE A 261 0.99 15.20 8.64
N ILE A 262 1.60 14.39 9.51
CA ILE A 262 1.33 12.95 9.57
C ILE A 262 -0.10 12.66 10.05
N SER A 263 -0.57 13.33 11.12
CA SER A 263 -1.95 13.19 11.59
C SER A 263 -2.96 13.60 10.51
N GLY A 264 -2.68 14.65 9.75
CA GLY A 264 -3.50 15.08 8.63
C GLY A 264 -3.57 14.06 7.51
N LYS A 265 -2.43 13.42 7.15
CA LYS A 265 -2.40 12.33 6.17
C LYS A 265 -3.18 11.09 6.66
N ILE A 266 -2.98 10.69 7.92
CA ILE A 266 -3.70 9.57 8.55
C ILE A 266 -5.20 9.87 8.60
N TYR A 267 -5.61 11.07 9.00
CA TYR A 267 -7.01 11.48 9.00
C TYR A 267 -7.65 11.35 7.61
N ARG A 268 -7.00 11.91 6.58
CA ARG A 268 -7.51 11.84 5.20
C ARG A 268 -7.59 10.40 4.68
N TYR A 269 -6.68 9.56 5.06
CA TYR A 269 -6.64 8.17 4.61
C TYR A 269 -7.69 7.30 5.31
N PHE A 270 -7.87 7.47 6.63
CA PHE A 270 -8.70 6.57 7.43
C PHE A 270 -10.09 7.12 7.78
N VAL A 271 -10.30 8.42 7.71
CA VAL A 271 -11.55 9.06 8.15
C VAL A 271 -12.29 9.73 6.99
N ASN A 272 -11.76 10.83 6.49
CA ASN A 272 -12.43 11.63 5.47
C ASN A 272 -11.41 12.43 4.66
N GLU A 273 -11.55 12.43 3.33
CA GLU A 273 -10.69 13.22 2.44
C GLU A 273 -10.80 14.73 2.70
N THR A 274 -11.99 15.19 3.11
CA THR A 274 -12.20 16.56 3.57
C THR A 274 -11.65 16.69 5.00
N PRO A 275 -10.61 17.50 5.22
CA PRO A 275 -9.99 17.63 6.52
C PRO A 275 -10.90 18.33 7.53
N ASP A 276 -10.96 17.81 8.75
CA ASP A 276 -11.48 18.52 9.93
C ASP A 276 -10.28 19.04 10.72
N GLU A 277 -9.97 20.32 10.52
CA GLU A 277 -8.76 20.95 11.08
C GLU A 277 -8.72 20.90 12.61
N LYS A 278 -9.89 21.00 13.28
CA LYS A 278 -9.95 20.91 14.75
C LYS A 278 -9.61 19.51 15.25
N ARG A 279 -10.10 18.47 14.55
CA ARG A 279 -9.77 17.09 14.91
C ARG A 279 -8.32 16.77 14.60
N ILE A 280 -7.82 17.21 13.44
CA ILE A 280 -6.41 17.02 13.05
C ILE A 280 -5.49 17.70 14.07
N GLU A 281 -5.80 18.89 14.54
CA GLU A 281 -5.02 19.58 15.57
C GLU A 281 -4.99 18.80 16.88
N SER A 282 -6.14 18.33 17.36
CA SER A 282 -6.23 17.51 18.58
C SER A 282 -5.45 16.20 18.46
N LEU A 283 -5.58 15.50 17.33
CA LEU A 283 -4.84 14.28 17.04
C LEU A 283 -3.33 14.52 16.96
N SER A 284 -2.94 15.62 16.32
CA SER A 284 -1.55 16.06 16.19
C SER A 284 -0.88 16.31 17.55
N GLN A 285 -1.59 17.01 18.44
CA GLN A 285 -1.08 17.26 19.80
C GLN A 285 -0.84 15.94 20.55
N LYS A 286 -1.83 15.04 20.56
CA LYS A 286 -1.71 13.72 21.22
C LYS A 286 -0.60 12.86 20.59
N PHE A 287 -0.47 12.90 19.26
CA PHE A 287 0.56 12.16 18.53
C PHE A 287 1.96 12.68 18.88
N TYR A 288 2.14 13.98 18.94
CA TYR A 288 3.40 14.59 19.38
C TYR A 288 3.73 14.22 20.83
N ASP A 289 2.77 14.39 21.75
CA ASP A 289 2.96 14.16 23.19
C ASP A 289 3.21 12.68 23.52
N SER A 290 2.70 11.75 22.70
CA SER A 290 2.95 10.30 22.82
C SER A 290 4.34 9.86 22.33
N GLY A 291 5.19 10.78 21.88
CA GLY A 291 6.46 10.44 21.22
C GLY A 291 6.25 9.78 19.86
N TYR A 292 5.23 10.21 19.13
CA TYR A 292 4.88 9.71 17.80
C TYR A 292 4.42 8.24 17.78
N ASN A 293 3.66 7.81 18.76
CA ASN A 293 3.10 6.45 18.83
C ASN A 293 1.93 6.29 17.87
N ILE A 294 2.13 5.52 16.79
CA ILE A 294 1.15 5.30 15.71
C ILE A 294 -0.08 4.53 16.25
N SER A 295 0.12 3.50 17.06
CA SER A 295 -1.00 2.71 17.60
C SER A 295 -1.93 3.55 18.47
N LEU A 296 -1.40 4.45 19.30
CA LEU A 296 -2.21 5.38 20.10
C LEU A 296 -2.98 6.37 19.22
N LEU A 297 -2.36 6.89 18.16
CA LEU A 297 -3.05 7.76 17.21
C LEU A 297 -4.22 7.04 16.52
N LEU A 298 -4.04 5.79 16.12
CA LEU A 298 -5.09 4.98 15.50
C LEU A 298 -6.20 4.63 16.49
N GLU A 299 -5.87 4.33 17.74
CA GLU A 299 -6.85 4.11 18.81
C GLU A 299 -7.74 5.34 19.02
N GLU A 300 -7.14 6.54 19.12
CA GLU A 300 -7.87 7.79 19.23
C GLU A 300 -8.83 8.05 18.05
N ILE A 301 -8.52 7.55 16.88
CA ILE A 301 -9.38 7.65 15.71
C ILE A 301 -10.49 6.60 15.75
N PHE A 302 -10.15 5.31 15.81
CA PHE A 302 -11.08 4.21 15.57
C PHE A 302 -12.02 3.92 16.75
N THR A 303 -11.72 4.43 17.95
CA THR A 303 -12.60 4.33 19.11
C THR A 303 -13.47 5.59 19.31
N ALA A 304 -13.18 6.67 18.60
CA ALA A 304 -13.89 7.92 18.76
C ALA A 304 -15.34 7.85 18.23
N PRO A 305 -16.34 8.41 18.96
CA PRO A 305 -17.72 8.47 18.45
C PRO A 305 -17.86 9.17 17.10
N TRP A 306 -17.06 10.21 16.85
CA TRP A 306 -17.10 10.97 15.62
C TRP A 306 -16.59 10.18 14.39
N PHE A 307 -15.80 9.14 14.58
CA PHE A 307 -15.38 8.25 13.50
C PHE A 307 -16.59 7.57 12.84
N PHE A 308 -17.61 7.27 13.63
CA PHE A 308 -18.87 6.64 13.21
C PHE A 308 -19.97 7.66 12.84
N GLU A 309 -19.65 8.95 12.70
CA GLU A 309 -20.63 9.91 12.14
C GLU A 309 -20.89 9.57 10.67
N GLU A 310 -22.15 9.69 10.23
CA GLU A 310 -22.61 9.33 8.88
C GLU A 310 -21.76 9.98 7.77
N LYS A 311 -21.31 11.24 7.97
CA LYS A 311 -20.45 11.95 7.02
C LYS A 311 -19.07 11.28 6.79
N ASN A 312 -18.63 10.42 7.70
CA ASN A 312 -17.35 9.72 7.65
C ASN A 312 -17.49 8.27 7.14
N MET A 313 -18.73 7.78 6.97
CA MET A 313 -19.00 6.41 6.56
C MET A 313 -19.36 6.32 5.09
N GLY A 314 -18.87 5.32 4.38
CA GLY A 314 -19.19 5.11 2.95
C GLY A 314 -18.83 6.28 2.03
N ASN A 315 -17.89 7.12 2.42
CA ASN A 315 -17.47 8.32 1.69
C ASN A 315 -16.10 8.20 1.02
N ARG A 316 -15.37 7.08 1.28
CA ARG A 316 -14.07 6.84 0.68
C ARG A 316 -14.19 5.89 -0.49
N ILE A 317 -13.70 6.30 -1.65
CA ILE A 317 -13.53 5.43 -2.81
C ILE A 317 -12.41 4.43 -2.52
N LYS A 318 -12.70 3.14 -2.57
CA LYS A 318 -11.70 2.08 -2.44
C LYS A 318 -10.64 2.26 -3.51
N SER A 319 -9.35 2.23 -3.14
CA SER A 319 -8.29 2.17 -4.14
C SER A 319 -8.40 0.86 -4.95
N PRO A 320 -7.75 0.75 -6.11
CA PRO A 320 -7.76 -0.51 -6.88
C PRO A 320 -7.34 -1.73 -6.08
N VAL A 321 -6.29 -1.62 -5.28
CA VAL A 321 -5.84 -2.73 -4.40
C VAL A 321 -6.83 -2.99 -3.27
N ASP A 322 -7.40 -1.94 -2.67
CA ASP A 322 -8.49 -2.09 -1.68
C ASP A 322 -9.66 -2.90 -2.24
N LEU A 323 -10.07 -2.57 -3.48
CA LEU A 323 -11.20 -3.23 -4.13
C LEU A 323 -10.89 -4.69 -4.45
N LEU A 324 -9.72 -4.98 -5.02
CA LEU A 324 -9.25 -6.34 -5.32
C LEU A 324 -9.22 -7.20 -4.06
N VAL A 325 -8.58 -6.72 -3.01
CA VAL A 325 -8.49 -7.45 -1.73
C VAL A 325 -9.86 -7.64 -1.11
N ASN A 326 -10.72 -6.61 -1.11
CA ASN A 326 -12.06 -6.70 -0.53
C ASN A 326 -12.94 -7.73 -1.26
N ILE A 327 -12.88 -7.80 -2.61
CA ILE A 327 -13.57 -8.84 -3.38
C ILE A 327 -13.01 -10.23 -3.01
N SER A 328 -11.70 -10.39 -2.97
CA SER A 328 -11.05 -11.68 -2.67
C SER A 328 -11.31 -12.17 -1.23
N ARG A 329 -11.64 -11.27 -0.30
CA ARG A 329 -12.03 -11.62 1.08
C ARG A 329 -13.46 -12.17 1.20
N ILE A 330 -14.30 -11.84 0.24
CA ILE A 330 -15.70 -12.36 0.17
C ILE A 330 -15.79 -13.55 -0.78
N LEU A 331 -15.09 -13.49 -1.92
CA LEU A 331 -15.01 -14.60 -2.87
C LEU A 331 -13.69 -15.32 -2.67
N PRO A 332 -13.69 -16.56 -2.13
CA PRO A 332 -12.47 -17.36 -2.04
C PRO A 332 -11.94 -17.64 -3.44
N LEU A 333 -10.88 -16.91 -3.82
CA LEU A 333 -10.31 -16.92 -5.17
C LEU A 333 -9.01 -17.71 -5.19
N THR A 334 -8.88 -18.61 -6.15
CA THR A 334 -7.59 -19.13 -6.60
C THR A 334 -7.20 -18.40 -7.88
N ILE A 335 -6.04 -17.76 -7.90
CA ILE A 335 -5.50 -17.07 -9.07
C ILE A 335 -4.28 -17.83 -9.56
N GLY A 336 -4.42 -18.51 -10.69
CA GLY A 336 -3.37 -19.36 -11.25
C GLY A 336 -2.22 -18.59 -11.90
N ASN A 337 -2.37 -17.28 -12.15
CA ASN A 337 -1.37 -16.50 -12.86
C ASN A 337 -1.12 -15.13 -12.25
N ALA A 338 0.00 -14.99 -11.54
CA ALA A 338 0.42 -13.72 -10.91
C ALA A 338 0.59 -12.57 -11.93
N LYS A 339 0.98 -12.87 -13.17
CA LYS A 339 1.09 -11.87 -14.24
C LYS A 339 -0.26 -11.24 -14.57
N GLY A 340 -1.33 -12.05 -14.58
CA GLY A 340 -2.69 -11.55 -14.82
C GLY A 340 -3.15 -10.57 -13.74
N LEU A 341 -2.86 -10.89 -12.48
CA LEU A 341 -3.16 -10.01 -11.35
C LEU A 341 -2.39 -8.68 -11.42
N PHE A 342 -1.13 -8.73 -11.85
CA PHE A 342 -0.32 -7.53 -12.05
C PHE A 342 -0.88 -6.64 -13.18
N VAL A 343 -1.30 -7.26 -14.30
CA VAL A 343 -1.95 -6.54 -15.40
C VAL A 343 -3.24 -5.87 -14.94
N LEU A 344 -4.05 -6.56 -14.15
CA LEU A 344 -5.29 -6.01 -13.61
C LEU A 344 -5.05 -4.80 -12.71
N GLN A 345 -4.04 -4.86 -11.84
CA GLN A 345 -3.61 -3.72 -11.03
C GLN A 345 -3.19 -2.52 -11.90
N ASN A 346 -2.46 -2.78 -12.99
CA ASN A 346 -2.02 -1.74 -13.94
C ASN A 346 -3.22 -1.11 -14.68
N VAL A 347 -4.16 -1.90 -15.17
CA VAL A 347 -5.39 -1.41 -15.81
C VAL A 347 -6.19 -0.53 -14.87
N LEU A 348 -6.28 -0.91 -13.61
CA LEU A 348 -6.99 -0.15 -12.57
C LEU A 348 -6.19 1.09 -12.08
N GLY A 349 -4.91 1.20 -12.42
CA GLY A 349 -4.06 2.36 -12.10
C GLY A 349 -3.31 2.29 -10.77
N GLN A 350 -3.29 1.13 -10.08
CA GLN A 350 -2.49 0.96 -8.86
C GLN A 350 -1.75 -0.38 -8.88
N THR A 351 -0.47 -0.33 -9.17
CA THR A 351 0.41 -1.51 -9.19
C THR A 351 1.29 -1.52 -7.95
N LEU A 352 1.15 -2.51 -7.09
CA LEU A 352 1.98 -2.67 -5.90
C LEU A 352 3.47 -2.65 -6.25
N LEU A 353 4.28 -2.03 -5.40
CA LEU A 353 5.73 -1.84 -5.54
C LEU A 353 6.14 -0.96 -6.74
N GLN A 354 5.18 -0.36 -7.46
CA GLN A 354 5.41 0.51 -8.60
C GLN A 354 4.60 1.81 -8.52
N PRO A 355 4.87 2.68 -7.52
CA PRO A 355 4.20 3.97 -7.45
C PRO A 355 4.54 4.83 -8.67
N PRO A 356 3.62 5.72 -9.11
CA PRO A 356 3.84 6.57 -10.28
C PRO A 356 5.00 7.56 -10.07
N ASN A 357 5.18 8.03 -8.84
CA ASN A 357 6.27 8.94 -8.46
C ASN A 357 6.55 8.86 -6.94
N VAL A 358 7.46 9.67 -6.44
CA VAL A 358 7.86 9.73 -5.02
C VAL A 358 6.73 10.19 -4.08
N ALA A 359 5.70 10.89 -4.58
CA ALA A 359 4.54 11.30 -3.80
C ALA A 359 3.50 10.17 -3.62
N GLY A 360 3.70 9.02 -4.25
CA GLY A 360 2.80 7.87 -4.17
C GLY A 360 1.65 7.92 -5.17
N TRP A 361 0.57 7.21 -4.84
CA TRP A 361 -0.63 7.16 -5.67
C TRP A 361 -1.64 8.26 -5.28
N PRO A 362 -2.50 8.66 -6.22
CA PRO A 362 -3.62 9.56 -5.91
C PRO A 362 -4.63 8.92 -4.95
N MET A 363 -5.59 9.70 -4.48
CA MET A 363 -6.68 9.25 -3.61
C MET A 363 -8.04 9.70 -4.18
N GLY A 364 -9.09 9.15 -3.64
CA GLY A 364 -10.46 9.60 -3.87
C GLY A 364 -10.91 9.49 -5.32
N THR A 365 -11.50 10.55 -5.83
CA THR A 365 -12.08 10.60 -7.18
C THR A 365 -11.06 10.40 -8.30
N ALA A 366 -9.78 10.61 -8.03
CA ALA A 366 -8.71 10.36 -9.00
C ALA A 366 -8.56 8.88 -9.40
N TRP A 367 -9.17 7.95 -8.65
CA TRP A 367 -9.26 6.53 -9.04
C TRP A 367 -10.32 6.24 -10.10
N ILE A 368 -11.23 7.21 -10.38
CA ILE A 368 -12.40 7.01 -11.22
C ILE A 368 -12.27 7.86 -12.48
N ASP A 369 -12.14 7.19 -13.60
CA ASP A 369 -12.39 7.71 -14.94
C ASP A 369 -13.35 6.76 -15.70
N SER A 370 -13.77 7.12 -16.88
CA SER A 370 -14.76 6.34 -17.66
C SER A 370 -14.31 4.89 -17.90
N SER A 371 -13.01 4.67 -18.15
CA SER A 371 -12.47 3.33 -18.42
C SER A 371 -12.34 2.52 -17.14
N SER A 372 -11.76 3.11 -16.09
CA SER A 372 -11.55 2.42 -14.82
C SER A 372 -12.89 2.12 -14.12
N LEU A 373 -13.88 2.99 -14.21
CA LEU A 373 -15.20 2.75 -13.61
C LEU A 373 -15.85 1.48 -14.18
N LEU A 374 -15.84 1.32 -15.52
CA LEU A 374 -16.41 0.14 -16.14
C LEU A 374 -15.72 -1.14 -15.65
N VAL A 375 -14.38 -1.17 -15.67
CA VAL A 375 -13.60 -2.32 -15.19
C VAL A 375 -13.86 -2.59 -13.71
N ARG A 376 -13.95 -1.56 -12.88
CA ARG A 376 -14.23 -1.69 -11.44
C ARG A 376 -15.60 -2.32 -11.18
N MET A 377 -16.63 -1.97 -11.95
CA MET A 377 -17.96 -2.57 -11.82
C MET A 377 -18.03 -4.00 -12.36
N GLN A 378 -17.24 -4.34 -13.38
CA GLN A 378 -17.13 -5.69 -13.92
C GLN A 378 -16.19 -6.60 -13.12
N LEU A 379 -15.38 -6.02 -12.22
CA LEU A 379 -14.30 -6.73 -11.54
C LEU A 379 -14.75 -8.02 -10.81
N PRO A 380 -15.90 -8.07 -10.09
CA PRO A 380 -16.38 -9.30 -9.48
C PRO A 380 -16.62 -10.42 -10.51
N TYR A 381 -17.17 -10.08 -11.67
CA TYR A 381 -17.42 -11.05 -12.76
C TYR A 381 -16.12 -11.49 -13.45
N ILE A 382 -15.18 -10.57 -13.66
CA ILE A 382 -13.84 -10.86 -14.21
C ILE A 382 -13.10 -11.82 -13.28
N LEU A 383 -13.08 -11.55 -11.98
CA LEU A 383 -12.44 -12.40 -10.98
C LEU A 383 -13.14 -13.76 -10.82
N ALA A 384 -14.46 -13.81 -11.01
CA ALA A 384 -15.22 -15.06 -11.03
C ALA A 384 -15.10 -15.85 -12.37
N GLY A 385 -14.27 -15.40 -13.31
CA GLY A 385 -14.07 -16.06 -14.59
C GLY A 385 -15.28 -16.00 -15.55
N LYS A 386 -16.23 -15.07 -15.27
CA LYS A 386 -17.50 -14.93 -16.04
C LYS A 386 -17.41 -13.90 -17.16
N GLU A 387 -16.50 -12.95 -17.07
CA GLU A 387 -16.30 -11.89 -18.06
C GLU A 387 -14.83 -11.72 -18.43
N ALA A 388 -14.60 -11.19 -19.63
CA ALA A 388 -13.27 -10.88 -20.13
C ALA A 388 -12.91 -9.40 -19.86
N LEU A 389 -11.65 -9.13 -19.59
CA LEU A 389 -11.14 -7.76 -19.48
C LEU A 389 -11.05 -7.13 -20.89
N SER A 390 -11.85 -6.11 -21.16
CA SER A 390 -11.94 -5.48 -22.49
C SER A 390 -11.10 -4.20 -22.64
N VAL A 391 -10.38 -3.81 -21.59
CA VAL A 391 -9.64 -2.52 -21.53
C VAL A 391 -8.14 -2.75 -21.51
N ALA A 392 -7.41 -1.98 -22.33
CA ALA A 392 -5.95 -2.00 -22.35
C ALA A 392 -5.37 -1.29 -21.13
N PRO A 393 -4.19 -1.72 -20.64
CA PRO A 393 -3.45 -0.98 -19.60
C PRO A 393 -3.22 0.47 -19.99
N LYS A 394 -3.32 1.38 -19.01
CA LYS A 394 -2.96 2.78 -19.23
C LYS A 394 -1.47 2.90 -19.55
N PRO A 395 -1.06 3.77 -20.50
CA PRO A 395 0.34 4.08 -20.67
C PRO A 395 0.91 4.58 -19.33
N ASN A 396 2.03 4.04 -18.91
CA ASN A 396 2.73 4.60 -17.77
C ASN A 396 3.23 5.99 -18.17
N ASP A 397 2.76 7.04 -17.48
CA ASP A 397 3.26 8.41 -17.61
C ASP A 397 4.67 8.54 -16.99
N ASP A 398 5.64 7.81 -17.53
CA ASP A 398 7.05 7.84 -17.13
C ASP A 398 7.79 9.13 -17.57
N ILE A 399 7.05 10.12 -18.08
CA ILE A 399 7.61 11.38 -18.60
C ILE A 399 8.30 12.20 -17.48
N GLN A 400 7.92 12.04 -16.21
CA GLN A 400 8.51 12.82 -15.12
C GLN A 400 9.83 12.26 -14.56
N MET A 401 10.17 11.00 -14.83
CA MET A 401 11.39 10.37 -14.29
C MET A 401 12.48 10.08 -15.35
N GLY A 402 12.30 10.50 -16.59
CA GLY A 402 13.33 10.43 -17.63
C GLY A 402 13.72 9.02 -18.11
N LYS A 403 12.99 7.98 -17.70
CA LYS A 403 13.21 6.60 -18.15
C LYS A 403 11.94 6.03 -18.75
N LYS A 404 11.87 6.01 -20.07
CA LYS A 404 10.86 5.23 -20.79
C LYS A 404 11.12 3.75 -20.51
N LEU A 405 10.18 3.05 -19.84
CA LEU A 405 10.12 1.60 -19.98
C LEU A 405 9.69 1.32 -21.41
N PRO A 406 10.32 0.35 -22.11
CA PRO A 406 9.91 0.02 -23.47
C PRO A 406 8.44 -0.42 -23.47
N ALA A 407 7.62 0.23 -24.29
CA ALA A 407 6.20 -0.14 -24.48
C ALA A 407 6.04 -1.58 -25.04
N GLU A 408 7.10 -2.14 -25.55
CA GLU A 408 7.18 -3.50 -26.11
C GLU A 408 6.98 -4.63 -25.10
N ASP A 409 7.08 -4.33 -23.79
CA ASP A 409 6.92 -5.36 -22.73
C ASP A 409 5.46 -5.60 -22.29
N LEU A 410 4.53 -4.80 -22.77
CA LEU A 410 3.09 -4.96 -22.55
C LEU A 410 2.39 -5.40 -23.85
N ASP A 411 2.91 -6.43 -24.52
CA ASP A 411 2.25 -7.07 -25.66
C ASP A 411 0.99 -7.82 -25.19
N ILE A 412 0.00 -7.06 -24.69
CA ILE A 412 -1.28 -7.53 -24.21
C ILE A 412 -2.32 -7.10 -25.23
N LYS A 413 -2.65 -8.01 -26.13
CA LYS A 413 -3.80 -7.83 -27.02
C LYS A 413 -5.09 -7.74 -26.20
N PRO A 414 -6.06 -6.85 -26.52
CA PRO A 414 -7.21 -6.51 -25.67
C PRO A 414 -8.19 -7.67 -25.34
N ALA A 415 -7.98 -8.88 -25.82
CA ALA A 415 -8.94 -10.00 -25.75
C ALA A 415 -8.58 -11.11 -24.75
N PHE A 416 -7.79 -10.85 -23.67
CA PHE A 416 -7.09 -11.95 -22.98
C PHE A 416 -7.44 -12.21 -21.51
N ALA A 417 -8.46 -11.62 -20.89
CA ALA A 417 -8.58 -11.68 -19.45
C ALA A 417 -8.97 -13.03 -18.81
N PRO A 418 -9.91 -13.84 -19.29
CA PRO A 418 -10.21 -15.11 -18.63
C PRO A 418 -9.02 -16.07 -18.67
N LYS A 419 -8.27 -16.08 -19.79
CA LYS A 419 -7.04 -16.89 -19.94
C LYS A 419 -5.84 -16.29 -19.22
N LEU A 420 -5.84 -14.98 -18.92
CA LEU A 420 -4.73 -14.29 -18.29
C LEU A 420 -4.72 -14.47 -16.77
N LEU A 421 -5.88 -14.38 -16.10
CA LEU A 421 -5.99 -14.52 -14.66
C LEU A 421 -6.02 -15.98 -14.21
N GLN A 422 -6.66 -16.86 -14.99
CA GLN A 422 -6.93 -18.25 -14.60
C GLN A 422 -7.53 -18.30 -13.18
N SER A 423 -8.50 -17.39 -12.93
CA SER A 423 -9.12 -17.29 -11.63
C SER A 423 -10.33 -18.23 -11.52
N GLU A 424 -10.46 -18.85 -10.36
CA GLU A 424 -11.55 -19.72 -9.98
C GLU A 424 -12.06 -19.39 -8.60
N VAL A 425 -13.40 -19.38 -8.44
CA VAL A 425 -14.06 -19.12 -7.14
C VAL A 425 -14.52 -20.43 -6.54
N GLU A 426 -14.18 -20.68 -5.30
CA GLU A 426 -14.77 -21.74 -4.49
C GLU A 426 -16.13 -21.26 -3.96
N TRP A 427 -17.22 -21.61 -4.68
CA TRP A 427 -18.56 -21.10 -4.40
C TRP A 427 -19.21 -21.68 -3.14
N GLY A 428 -18.89 -22.91 -2.73
CA GLY A 428 -19.51 -23.57 -1.59
C GLY A 428 -19.53 -22.72 -0.32
N PRO A 429 -18.41 -22.15 0.14
CA PRO A 429 -18.40 -21.27 1.31
C PRO A 429 -19.28 -20.01 1.14
N VAL A 430 -19.32 -19.43 -0.08
CA VAL A 430 -20.15 -18.25 -0.35
C VAL A 430 -21.63 -18.60 -0.32
N GLU A 431 -22.02 -19.72 -0.92
CA GLU A 431 -23.39 -20.22 -0.91
C GLU A 431 -23.87 -20.44 0.52
N ASN A 432 -23.11 -21.20 1.31
CA ASN A 432 -23.42 -21.46 2.73
C ASN A 432 -23.56 -20.19 3.57
N ALA A 433 -22.76 -19.15 3.29
CA ALA A 433 -22.83 -17.90 4.04
C ALA A 433 -24.04 -17.02 3.69
N PHE A 434 -24.59 -17.16 2.48
CA PHE A 434 -25.62 -16.24 1.95
C PHE A 434 -26.96 -16.90 1.59
N GLU A 435 -27.07 -18.24 1.56
CA GLU A 435 -28.27 -18.94 1.10
C GLU A 435 -29.55 -18.63 1.89
N ASP A 436 -29.44 -18.55 3.22
CA ASP A 436 -30.54 -18.26 4.13
C ASP A 436 -30.83 -16.76 4.28
N LEU A 437 -30.05 -15.90 3.63
CA LEU A 437 -30.19 -14.46 3.74
C LEU A 437 -31.06 -13.88 2.64
N SER A 438 -32.01 -13.01 3.02
CA SER A 438 -32.71 -12.18 2.05
C SER A 438 -31.73 -11.24 1.34
N LEU A 439 -32.09 -10.76 0.13
CA LEU A 439 -31.24 -9.83 -0.62
C LEU A 439 -30.86 -8.58 0.20
N ALA A 440 -31.78 -8.07 1.01
CA ALA A 440 -31.54 -6.93 1.88
C ALA A 440 -30.49 -7.23 2.96
N GLN A 441 -30.48 -8.45 3.51
CA GLN A 441 -29.47 -8.88 4.47
C GLN A 441 -28.12 -9.11 3.78
N GLN A 442 -28.08 -9.74 2.60
CA GLN A 442 -26.87 -9.88 1.78
C GLN A 442 -26.25 -8.50 1.49
N ALA A 443 -27.08 -7.55 1.06
CA ALA A 443 -26.64 -6.18 0.82
C ALA A 443 -26.13 -5.49 2.08
N ALA A 444 -26.74 -5.73 3.25
CA ALA A 444 -26.31 -5.15 4.53
C ALA A 444 -24.93 -5.66 4.97
N TYR A 445 -24.47 -6.84 4.53
CA TYR A 445 -23.13 -7.34 4.77
C TYR A 445 -22.08 -6.86 3.75
N LEU A 446 -22.51 -6.55 2.53
CA LEU A 446 -21.60 -6.20 1.43
C LEU A 446 -21.45 -4.68 1.26
N LEU A 447 -22.48 -3.90 1.60
CA LEU A 447 -22.54 -2.46 1.36
C LEU A 447 -22.64 -1.70 2.69
N VAL A 448 -21.89 -0.62 2.83
CA VAL A 448 -21.99 0.24 4.03
C VAL A 448 -23.36 0.93 4.08
N PHE A 449 -23.85 1.42 2.92
CA PHE A 449 -25.16 2.05 2.77
C PHE A 449 -25.90 1.55 1.52
N PRO A 450 -26.68 0.44 1.63
CA PRO A 450 -27.45 -0.06 0.49
C PRO A 450 -28.56 0.91 0.08
N GLN A 451 -28.60 1.28 -1.21
CA GLN A 451 -29.64 2.14 -1.78
C GLN A 451 -30.85 1.31 -2.26
N LYS A 452 -32.07 1.71 -1.92
CA LYS A 452 -33.29 0.97 -2.27
C LYS A 452 -33.47 0.75 -3.79
N ALA A 453 -33.14 1.76 -4.59
CA ALA A 453 -33.26 1.68 -6.05
C ALA A 453 -32.28 0.63 -6.63
N ALA A 454 -31.04 0.62 -6.16
CA ALA A 454 -30.03 -0.36 -6.58
C ALA A 454 -30.43 -1.79 -6.18
N LEU A 455 -30.96 -1.98 -4.97
CA LEU A 455 -31.47 -3.28 -4.52
C LEU A 455 -32.65 -3.77 -5.36
N GLY A 456 -33.57 -2.86 -5.77
CA GLY A 456 -34.68 -3.20 -6.65
C GLY A 456 -34.22 -3.72 -8.02
N ALA A 457 -33.18 -3.10 -8.59
CA ALA A 457 -32.60 -3.57 -9.84
C ALA A 457 -31.93 -4.96 -9.71
N VAL A 458 -31.22 -5.20 -8.59
CA VAL A 458 -30.63 -6.53 -8.33
C VAL A 458 -31.74 -7.56 -8.13
N GLN A 459 -32.79 -7.25 -7.35
CA GLN A 459 -33.91 -8.15 -7.09
C GLN A 459 -34.60 -8.56 -8.39
N GLU A 460 -34.90 -7.62 -9.29
CA GLU A 460 -35.49 -7.89 -10.59
C GLU A 460 -34.59 -8.82 -11.43
N ALA A 461 -33.30 -8.58 -11.42
CA ALA A 461 -32.33 -9.36 -12.19
C ALA A 461 -32.16 -10.82 -11.70
N VAL A 462 -32.49 -11.10 -10.43
CA VAL A 462 -32.35 -12.45 -9.83
C VAL A 462 -33.70 -13.12 -9.52
N LYS A 463 -34.82 -12.51 -9.88
CA LYS A 463 -36.17 -12.98 -9.50
C LYS A 463 -36.52 -14.39 -9.98
N ASN A 464 -36.00 -14.77 -11.16
CA ASN A 464 -36.24 -16.07 -11.78
C ASN A 464 -35.17 -17.11 -11.42
N LEU A 465 -34.21 -16.77 -10.58
CA LEU A 465 -33.15 -17.67 -10.12
C LEU A 465 -33.49 -18.24 -8.75
N SER A 466 -33.02 -19.45 -8.45
CA SER A 466 -33.20 -20.14 -7.18
C SER A 466 -31.91 -20.82 -6.72
N GLY A 467 -31.86 -21.20 -5.44
CA GLY A 467 -30.73 -21.94 -4.86
C GLY A 467 -29.37 -21.25 -5.08
N ALA A 468 -28.37 -22.02 -5.37
CA ALA A 468 -26.99 -21.57 -5.55
C ALA A 468 -26.83 -20.48 -6.64
N ASP A 469 -27.54 -20.60 -7.75
CA ASP A 469 -27.45 -19.62 -8.84
C ASP A 469 -27.96 -18.24 -8.42
N ARG A 470 -29.03 -18.20 -7.61
CA ARG A 470 -29.52 -16.95 -7.04
C ARG A 470 -28.50 -16.31 -6.13
N VAL A 471 -27.87 -17.08 -5.23
CA VAL A 471 -26.82 -16.58 -4.32
C VAL A 471 -25.64 -16.04 -5.12
N ARG A 472 -25.10 -16.81 -6.05
CA ARG A 472 -23.94 -16.40 -6.89
C ARG A 472 -24.23 -15.09 -7.62
N GLN A 473 -25.38 -15.02 -8.29
CA GLN A 473 -25.74 -13.82 -9.08
C GLN A 473 -26.06 -12.62 -8.20
N SER A 474 -26.71 -12.79 -7.05
CA SER A 474 -26.98 -11.67 -6.15
C SER A 474 -25.68 -11.10 -5.55
N VAL A 475 -24.77 -11.94 -5.10
CA VAL A 475 -23.45 -11.51 -4.55
C VAL A 475 -22.64 -10.76 -5.62
N LEU A 476 -22.47 -11.33 -6.82
CA LEU A 476 -21.73 -10.67 -7.89
C LEU A 476 -22.33 -9.32 -8.28
N ARG A 477 -23.68 -9.24 -8.41
CA ARG A 477 -24.37 -8.00 -8.75
C ARG A 477 -24.26 -6.95 -7.65
N LEU A 478 -24.40 -7.34 -6.36
CA LEU A 478 -24.21 -6.42 -5.24
C LEU A 478 -22.78 -5.85 -5.20
N MET A 479 -21.79 -6.68 -5.47
CA MET A 479 -20.39 -6.26 -5.54
C MET A 479 -20.06 -5.41 -6.78
N SER A 480 -20.91 -5.46 -7.80
CA SER A 480 -20.79 -4.63 -9.02
C SER A 480 -21.51 -3.27 -8.91
N LEU A 481 -22.18 -2.98 -7.80
CA LEU A 481 -22.84 -1.70 -7.59
C LEU A 481 -21.83 -0.57 -7.33
N PRO A 482 -22.17 0.67 -7.69
CA PRO A 482 -21.37 1.86 -7.32
C PRO A 482 -21.13 1.96 -5.81
N GLU A 483 -22.10 1.59 -4.98
CA GLU A 483 -22.02 1.61 -3.52
C GLU A 483 -20.95 0.65 -2.97
N TYR A 484 -20.67 -0.45 -3.67
CA TYR A 484 -19.60 -1.37 -3.29
C TYR A 484 -18.20 -0.77 -3.51
N GLN A 485 -18.09 0.24 -4.37
CA GLN A 485 -16.82 0.97 -4.58
C GLN A 485 -16.44 1.85 -3.38
N LEU A 486 -17.34 2.03 -2.42
CA LEU A 486 -17.18 2.88 -1.24
C LEU A 486 -16.86 2.04 0.01
N GLY A 487 -16.11 2.66 0.95
CA GLY A 487 -15.75 2.01 2.21
C GLY A 487 -15.72 2.98 3.40
#